data_bab5717a2acf7dedf2901ca8cb18cc71
#
_entry.id   bab5717a2acf7dedf2901ca8cb18cc71
#
_cell.length_a   1.000
_cell.length_b   1.000
_cell.length_c   1.000
_cell.angle_alpha   90.00
_cell.angle_beta   90.00
_cell.angle_gamma   90.00
#
_symmetry.space_group_name_H-M   'P 1'
#
loop_
_entity.id
_entity.type
_entity.pdbx_description
1 polymer ?
#
loop_
_entity_poly.entity_id
_entity_poly.type
_entity_poly.pdbx_seq_one_letter_code
_entity_poly.pdbx_strand_id
1 'polypeptide(L)'
;MNIISQTTKIYSGEGAMESLRDIKNSKVLVMSDGFLVKNKMINMVLDNLDKTNTVEIFDDIKPDPPLSVVSKAMAKMIQIDAEYLIGFGGGSAIDTAKGTIYFLKQAGKLKKDLEFIAIPTTSGTGSEVTNVAVVTDEQSSVKHALISNDILPTVAILDPKTTESLPPAIVANTGMDVLTHSLEAYVAKGANDFSDALAEKSGELVVKYLLSAYKNADDKVAKEKMHMASNLAGNAFNIAGLGVNHSIAHQLGGVYHIAHGLANAILLCEVIDFNSEDSKTKEKYAEYSRKIGLAEKNDCDCDAIYKLKLFIRNIMEEMNLPKNISQCGNVDLSKWKLEKFIMTANTMKDRCLPGNPRDIKDKDILEILEKIY
;
A
#
# COMPACT_ATOMS: atom_id res chain seq x y z
N MET A 1 15.00 -22.61 -3.92
CA MET A 1 16.00 -21.52 -3.89
C MET A 1 15.21 -20.21 -3.97
N ASN A 2 15.30 -19.37 -2.96
CA ASN A 2 14.65 -18.05 -2.96
C ASN A 2 15.65 -17.02 -3.46
N ILE A 3 15.25 -16.18 -4.41
CA ILE A 3 16.05 -15.04 -4.86
C ILE A 3 15.40 -13.80 -4.25
N ILE A 4 16.15 -13.11 -3.39
CA ILE A 4 15.74 -11.84 -2.79
C ILE A 4 16.62 -10.76 -3.41
N SER A 5 16.01 -9.84 -4.12
CA SER A 5 16.72 -8.66 -4.63
C SER A 5 15.95 -7.41 -4.27
N GLN A 6 16.63 -6.45 -3.67
CA GLN A 6 16.14 -5.12 -3.42
C GLN A 6 17.00 -4.15 -4.19
N THR A 7 16.48 -3.65 -5.29
CA THR A 7 17.24 -2.80 -6.22
C THR A 7 16.91 -1.32 -6.07
N THR A 8 15.80 -0.97 -5.39
CA THR A 8 15.39 0.41 -5.14
C THR A 8 16.33 1.06 -4.13
N LYS A 9 16.97 2.16 -4.52
CA LYS A 9 17.74 3.01 -3.60
C LYS A 9 16.78 3.88 -2.80
N ILE A 10 16.92 3.90 -1.47
CA ILE A 10 16.00 4.63 -0.59
C ILE A 10 16.73 5.83 0.02
N TYR A 11 16.21 7.04 -0.21
CA TYR A 11 16.56 8.23 0.55
C TYR A 11 15.47 8.48 1.58
N SER A 12 15.81 8.63 2.86
CA SER A 12 14.82 8.77 3.92
C SER A 12 15.23 9.82 4.97
N GLY A 13 14.21 10.46 5.55
CA GLY A 13 14.37 11.48 6.58
C GLY A 13 14.20 12.90 6.04
N GLU A 14 14.23 13.87 6.94
CA GLU A 14 14.09 15.29 6.58
C GLU A 14 15.19 15.72 5.63
N GLY A 15 14.81 16.34 4.52
CA GLY A 15 15.72 16.77 3.45
C GLY A 15 16.04 15.69 2.43
N ALA A 16 15.41 14.51 2.47
CA ALA A 16 15.61 13.46 1.45
C ALA A 16 15.31 13.96 0.02
N MET A 17 14.41 14.93 -0.12
CA MET A 17 14.10 15.58 -1.41
C MET A 17 15.30 16.30 -2.02
N GLU A 18 16.31 16.68 -1.26
CA GLU A 18 17.52 17.34 -1.78
C GLU A 18 18.34 16.44 -2.72
N SER A 19 18.12 15.12 -2.67
CA SER A 19 18.72 14.16 -3.62
C SER A 19 18.31 14.43 -5.07
N LEU A 20 17.21 15.14 -5.31
CA LEU A 20 16.79 15.55 -6.66
C LEU A 20 17.72 16.60 -7.29
N ARG A 21 18.54 17.32 -6.52
CA ARG A 21 19.48 18.34 -7.00
C ARG A 21 20.59 17.77 -7.89
N ASP A 22 20.82 16.46 -7.81
CA ASP A 22 21.81 15.76 -8.61
C ASP A 22 21.35 15.56 -10.06
N ILE A 23 20.03 15.69 -10.33
CA ILE A 23 19.46 15.61 -11.68
C ILE A 23 19.70 16.92 -12.40
N LYS A 24 20.48 16.90 -13.49
CA LYS A 24 20.89 18.07 -14.26
C LYS A 24 20.84 17.81 -15.76
N ASN A 25 20.54 18.86 -16.53
CA ASN A 25 20.53 18.86 -17.99
C ASN A 25 19.67 17.73 -18.59
N SER A 26 18.57 17.38 -17.92
CA SER A 26 17.75 16.22 -18.24
C SER A 26 16.29 16.59 -18.49
N LYS A 27 15.58 15.71 -19.18
CA LYS A 27 14.15 15.82 -19.42
C LYS A 27 13.41 15.02 -18.36
N VAL A 28 12.66 15.72 -17.51
CA VAL A 28 11.96 15.17 -16.34
C VAL A 28 10.45 15.25 -16.53
N LEU A 29 9.76 14.14 -16.42
CA LEU A 29 8.29 14.10 -16.29
C LEU A 29 7.91 13.87 -14.83
N VAL A 30 7.16 14.80 -14.24
CA VAL A 30 6.59 14.64 -12.91
C VAL A 30 5.12 14.27 -13.05
N MET A 31 4.74 13.10 -12.57
CA MET A 31 3.35 12.64 -12.50
C MET A 31 2.81 12.87 -11.09
N SER A 32 1.72 13.64 -10.98
CA SER A 32 1.11 13.98 -9.71
C SER A 32 -0.39 14.15 -9.86
N ASP A 33 -1.14 14.09 -8.77
CA ASP A 33 -2.56 14.41 -8.83
C ASP A 33 -2.81 15.92 -8.83
N GLY A 34 -3.95 16.33 -9.43
CA GLY A 34 -4.30 17.74 -9.56
C GLY A 34 -4.47 18.47 -8.23
N PHE A 35 -4.74 17.77 -7.12
CA PHE A 35 -4.82 18.37 -5.79
C PHE A 35 -3.45 18.85 -5.31
N LEU A 36 -2.43 18.02 -5.43
CA LEU A 36 -1.05 18.36 -5.05
C LEU A 36 -0.49 19.50 -5.91
N VAL A 37 -0.84 19.53 -7.20
CA VAL A 37 -0.46 20.61 -8.12
C VAL A 37 -1.15 21.92 -7.75
N LYS A 38 -2.48 21.90 -7.58
CA LYS A 38 -3.29 23.07 -7.22
C LYS A 38 -2.89 23.69 -5.88
N ASN A 39 -2.54 22.86 -4.91
CA ASN A 39 -2.12 23.30 -3.57
C ASN A 39 -0.61 23.56 -3.48
N LYS A 40 0.09 23.57 -4.62
CA LYS A 40 1.53 23.87 -4.72
C LYS A 40 2.44 22.90 -3.93
N MET A 41 1.92 21.76 -3.51
CA MET A 41 2.74 20.73 -2.85
C MET A 41 3.79 20.15 -3.81
N ILE A 42 3.48 20.15 -5.12
CA ILE A 42 4.43 19.77 -6.17
C ILE A 42 5.73 20.59 -6.15
N ASN A 43 5.68 21.80 -5.57
CA ASN A 43 6.88 22.65 -5.43
C ASN A 43 7.96 21.97 -4.58
N MET A 44 7.60 21.04 -3.69
CA MET A 44 8.59 20.22 -2.97
C MET A 44 9.51 19.45 -3.93
N VAL A 45 9.00 19.04 -5.08
CA VAL A 45 9.79 18.41 -6.15
C VAL A 45 10.48 19.47 -7.00
N LEU A 46 9.71 20.46 -7.49
CA LEU A 46 10.21 21.44 -8.46
C LEU A 46 11.33 22.31 -7.92
N ASP A 47 11.24 22.73 -6.64
CA ASP A 47 12.25 23.59 -5.99
C ASP A 47 13.56 22.83 -5.69
N ASN A 48 13.53 21.49 -5.70
CA ASN A 48 14.70 20.65 -5.53
C ASN A 48 15.31 20.15 -6.85
N LEU A 49 14.66 20.35 -7.99
CA LEU A 49 15.24 20.06 -9.29
C LEU A 49 16.12 21.21 -9.75
N ASP A 50 17.29 20.87 -10.33
CA ASP A 50 18.19 21.88 -10.91
C ASP A 50 17.52 22.58 -12.10
N LYS A 51 17.73 23.90 -12.20
CA LYS A 51 17.14 24.75 -13.26
C LYS A 51 17.60 24.42 -14.68
N THR A 52 18.63 23.63 -14.83
CA THR A 52 19.10 23.15 -16.15
C THR A 52 18.19 22.05 -16.72
N ASN A 53 17.30 21.49 -15.91
CA ASN A 53 16.35 20.46 -16.35
C ASN A 53 15.18 21.07 -17.14
N THR A 54 14.70 20.31 -18.13
CA THR A 54 13.40 20.57 -18.76
C THR A 54 12.35 19.75 -18.04
N VAL A 55 11.49 20.41 -17.27
CA VAL A 55 10.50 19.75 -16.43
C VAL A 55 9.10 19.93 -17.00
N GLU A 56 8.38 18.82 -17.18
CA GLU A 56 6.97 18.78 -17.56
C GLU A 56 6.16 18.08 -16.48
N ILE A 57 4.92 18.51 -16.28
CA ILE A 57 4.01 17.95 -15.30
C ILE A 57 2.85 17.24 -16.01
N PHE A 58 2.48 16.07 -15.50
CA PHE A 58 1.26 15.36 -15.84
C PHE A 58 0.39 15.26 -14.57
N ASP A 59 -0.72 15.99 -14.55
CA ASP A 59 -1.57 16.20 -13.37
C ASP A 59 -2.99 15.60 -13.48
N ASP A 60 -3.28 14.81 -14.55
CA ASP A 60 -4.57 14.12 -14.75
C ASP A 60 -4.62 12.77 -14.02
N ILE A 61 -3.94 12.65 -12.87
CA ILE A 61 -3.98 11.42 -12.06
C ILE A 61 -5.34 11.32 -11.38
N LYS A 62 -5.90 10.10 -11.36
CA LYS A 62 -7.16 9.77 -10.70
C LYS A 62 -6.98 8.63 -9.72
N PRO A 63 -7.80 8.56 -8.65
CA PRO A 63 -7.89 7.35 -7.83
C PRO A 63 -8.18 6.12 -8.70
N ASP A 64 -7.66 4.96 -8.30
CA ASP A 64 -7.82 3.70 -9.06
C ASP A 64 -7.46 3.89 -10.54
N PRO A 65 -6.20 4.18 -10.89
CA PRO A 65 -5.79 4.79 -12.16
C PRO A 65 -6.42 4.12 -13.38
N PRO A 66 -7.26 4.86 -14.16
CA PRO A 66 -7.87 4.32 -15.36
C PRO A 66 -6.85 4.08 -16.47
N LEU A 67 -7.05 3.05 -17.32
CA LEU A 67 -6.20 2.80 -18.49
C LEU A 67 -6.17 4.00 -19.46
N SER A 68 -7.25 4.77 -19.55
CA SER A 68 -7.30 6.00 -20.36
C SER A 68 -6.31 7.06 -19.86
N VAL A 69 -6.14 7.20 -18.53
CA VAL A 69 -5.16 8.11 -17.91
C VAL A 69 -3.74 7.61 -18.17
N VAL A 70 -3.49 6.31 -17.99
CA VAL A 70 -2.19 5.70 -18.29
C VAL A 70 -1.80 5.92 -19.76
N SER A 71 -2.76 5.78 -20.69
CA SER A 71 -2.53 6.01 -22.12
C SER A 71 -2.14 7.46 -22.43
N LYS A 72 -2.77 8.45 -21.78
CA LYS A 72 -2.38 9.86 -21.90
C LYS A 72 -0.97 10.11 -21.34
N ALA A 73 -0.66 9.51 -20.19
CA ALA A 73 0.65 9.61 -19.57
C ALA A 73 1.74 9.02 -20.46
N MET A 74 1.48 7.87 -21.12
CA MET A 74 2.39 7.29 -22.13
C MET A 74 2.65 8.26 -23.30
N ALA A 75 1.59 8.86 -23.83
CA ALA A 75 1.74 9.84 -24.94
C ALA A 75 2.58 11.04 -24.52
N LYS A 76 2.35 11.57 -23.31
CA LYS A 76 3.14 12.67 -22.75
C LYS A 76 4.59 12.29 -22.56
N MET A 77 4.88 11.11 -22.02
CA MET A 77 6.24 10.62 -21.81
C MET A 77 7.02 10.46 -23.12
N ILE A 78 6.38 9.95 -24.18
CA ILE A 78 6.98 9.84 -25.51
C ILE A 78 7.23 11.23 -26.10
N GLN A 79 6.25 12.15 -25.98
CA GLN A 79 6.34 13.51 -26.53
C GLN A 79 7.56 14.27 -26.03
N ILE A 80 7.84 14.18 -24.71
CA ILE A 80 8.97 14.89 -24.11
C ILE A 80 10.29 14.11 -24.19
N ASP A 81 10.23 12.83 -24.55
CA ASP A 81 11.38 11.91 -24.53
C ASP A 81 12.07 11.91 -23.15
N ALA A 82 11.28 11.62 -22.08
CA ALA A 82 11.70 11.71 -20.69
C ALA A 82 12.88 10.77 -20.38
N GLU A 83 13.84 11.28 -19.61
CA GLU A 83 14.98 10.55 -19.05
C GLU A 83 14.73 10.18 -17.59
N TYR A 84 13.96 11.02 -16.89
CA TYR A 84 13.51 10.82 -15.54
C TYR A 84 11.98 10.84 -15.48
N LEU A 85 11.42 9.86 -14.79
CA LEU A 85 10.01 9.83 -14.41
C LEU A 85 9.92 9.93 -12.91
N ILE A 86 9.22 10.94 -12.40
CA ILE A 86 8.98 11.13 -10.98
C ILE A 86 7.50 10.91 -10.71
N GLY A 87 7.16 9.88 -9.92
CA GLY A 87 5.82 9.67 -9.39
C GLY A 87 5.70 10.33 -8.01
N PHE A 88 5.05 11.50 -7.94
CA PHE A 88 4.85 12.26 -6.70
C PHE A 88 3.39 12.22 -6.28
N GLY A 89 3.06 11.49 -5.21
CA GLY A 89 1.68 11.36 -4.73
C GLY A 89 1.45 10.07 -3.94
N GLY A 90 0.20 9.74 -3.72
CA GLY A 90 -0.20 8.45 -3.15
C GLY A 90 -0.02 7.30 -4.14
N GLY A 91 -0.48 6.10 -3.76
CA GLY A 91 -0.38 4.90 -4.60
C GLY A 91 -0.85 5.11 -6.04
N SER A 92 -1.95 5.85 -6.26
CA SER A 92 -2.48 6.10 -7.61
C SER A 92 -1.51 6.84 -8.54
N ALA A 93 -0.75 7.81 -8.02
CA ALA A 93 0.24 8.53 -8.82
C ALA A 93 1.41 7.61 -9.19
N ILE A 94 1.91 6.84 -8.22
CA ILE A 94 3.01 5.90 -8.42
C ILE A 94 2.56 4.76 -9.35
N ASP A 95 1.34 4.24 -9.18
CA ASP A 95 0.79 3.18 -10.02
C ASP A 95 0.52 3.64 -11.46
N THR A 96 0.11 4.91 -11.67
CA THR A 96 0.03 5.50 -13.02
C THR A 96 1.41 5.54 -13.68
N ALA A 97 2.45 5.97 -12.95
CA ALA A 97 3.83 5.98 -13.45
C ALA A 97 4.30 4.56 -13.80
N LYS A 98 4.07 3.60 -12.92
CA LYS A 98 4.36 2.18 -13.16
C LYS A 98 3.63 1.61 -14.37
N GLY A 99 2.31 1.88 -14.47
CA GLY A 99 1.51 1.46 -15.63
C GLY A 99 2.03 2.05 -16.94
N THR A 100 2.46 3.30 -16.90
CA THR A 100 3.08 3.97 -18.05
C THR A 100 4.35 3.24 -18.48
N ILE A 101 5.26 2.92 -17.55
CA ILE A 101 6.48 2.16 -17.82
C ILE A 101 6.13 0.79 -18.38
N TYR A 102 5.21 0.08 -17.74
CA TYR A 102 4.80 -1.26 -18.13
C TYR A 102 4.36 -1.33 -19.60
N PHE A 103 3.41 -0.49 -19.99
CA PHE A 103 2.88 -0.51 -21.34
C PHE A 103 3.88 0.05 -22.38
N LEU A 104 4.70 1.03 -22.04
CA LEU A 104 5.80 1.48 -22.92
C LEU A 104 6.83 0.38 -23.15
N LYS A 105 7.13 -0.42 -22.13
CA LYS A 105 8.02 -1.59 -22.26
C LYS A 105 7.43 -2.62 -23.20
N GLN A 106 6.13 -2.97 -23.01
CA GLN A 106 5.42 -3.92 -23.87
C GLN A 106 5.36 -3.44 -25.34
N ALA A 107 5.24 -2.13 -25.55
CA ALA A 107 5.23 -1.52 -26.88
C ALA A 107 6.64 -1.36 -27.50
N GLY A 108 7.71 -1.74 -26.79
CA GLY A 108 9.08 -1.54 -27.24
C GLY A 108 9.51 -0.07 -27.36
N LYS A 109 8.82 0.82 -26.62
CA LYS A 109 9.03 2.28 -26.67
C LYS A 109 9.63 2.85 -25.37
N LEU A 110 9.92 2.00 -24.40
CA LEU A 110 10.56 2.44 -23.16
C LEU A 110 12.04 2.76 -23.42
N LYS A 111 12.49 3.91 -22.95
CA LYS A 111 13.91 4.31 -22.99
C LYS A 111 14.72 3.38 -22.07
N LYS A 112 15.89 2.91 -22.53
CA LYS A 112 16.70 1.94 -21.77
C LYS A 112 17.23 2.49 -20.45
N ASP A 113 17.57 3.79 -20.43
CA ASP A 113 18.22 4.45 -19.30
C ASP A 113 17.22 5.34 -18.53
N LEU A 114 15.92 4.99 -18.57
CA LEU A 114 14.91 5.70 -17.80
C LEU A 114 15.14 5.47 -16.29
N GLU A 115 15.30 6.57 -15.55
CA GLU A 115 15.30 6.55 -14.09
C GLU A 115 13.89 6.81 -13.56
N PHE A 116 13.37 5.88 -12.75
CA PHE A 116 12.06 6.01 -12.13
C PHE A 116 12.19 6.30 -10.64
N ILE A 117 11.76 7.48 -10.22
CA ILE A 117 11.79 7.96 -8.84
C ILE A 117 10.37 7.98 -8.30
N ALA A 118 10.12 7.29 -7.21
CA ALA A 118 8.83 7.32 -6.52
C ALA A 118 8.94 8.11 -5.22
N ILE A 119 8.03 9.08 -5.05
CA ILE A 119 7.98 9.97 -3.88
C ILE A 119 6.58 9.89 -3.30
N PRO A 120 6.33 8.98 -2.34
CA PRO A 120 5.02 8.80 -1.76
C PRO A 120 4.64 10.00 -0.87
N THR A 121 3.39 10.42 -0.98
CA THR A 121 2.79 11.44 -0.09
C THR A 121 1.83 10.83 0.92
N THR A 122 1.75 9.50 0.98
CA THR A 122 0.98 8.72 1.96
C THR A 122 1.84 7.63 2.54
N SER A 123 1.58 7.26 3.80
CA SER A 123 2.27 6.15 4.48
C SER A 123 1.33 4.94 4.54
N GLY A 124 1.24 4.18 3.46
CA GLY A 124 0.27 3.08 3.34
C GLY A 124 0.65 2.01 2.34
N THR A 125 0.64 2.35 1.07
CA THR A 125 0.66 1.37 -0.03
C THR A 125 2.01 0.67 -0.25
N GLY A 126 3.13 1.30 0.16
CA GLY A 126 4.47 0.78 -0.15
C GLY A 126 4.76 0.68 -1.66
N SER A 127 3.97 1.38 -2.51
CA SER A 127 4.11 1.27 -3.96
C SER A 127 5.49 1.71 -4.44
N GLU A 128 6.19 2.56 -3.69
CA GLU A 128 7.54 3.03 -4.02
C GLU A 128 8.63 1.94 -3.97
N VAL A 129 8.33 0.76 -3.43
CA VAL A 129 9.27 -0.38 -3.33
C VAL A 129 8.70 -1.70 -3.82
N THR A 130 7.60 -1.67 -4.56
CA THR A 130 6.96 -2.88 -5.08
C THR A 130 7.00 -2.95 -6.60
N ASN A 131 7.02 -4.16 -7.13
CA ASN A 131 6.98 -4.44 -8.58
C ASN A 131 5.55 -4.62 -9.12
N VAL A 132 4.56 -4.09 -8.39
CA VAL A 132 3.14 -4.20 -8.72
C VAL A 132 2.55 -2.81 -8.93
N ALA A 133 1.64 -2.67 -9.89
CA ALA A 133 0.75 -1.53 -10.04
C ALA A 133 -0.68 -2.02 -10.26
N VAL A 134 -1.66 -1.29 -9.74
CA VAL A 134 -3.08 -1.59 -9.98
C VAL A 134 -3.64 -0.53 -10.92
N VAL A 135 -4.20 -0.96 -12.04
CA VAL A 135 -4.87 -0.09 -13.02
C VAL A 135 -6.28 -0.58 -13.27
N THR A 136 -7.18 0.33 -13.62
CA THR A 136 -8.59 0.01 -13.83
C THR A 136 -8.92 0.04 -15.31
N ASP A 137 -9.49 -1.05 -15.83
CA ASP A 137 -10.19 -1.03 -17.12
C ASP A 137 -11.58 -0.42 -16.92
N GLU A 138 -11.78 0.77 -17.47
CA GLU A 138 -13.01 1.54 -17.31
C GLU A 138 -14.20 0.89 -18.04
N GLN A 139 -13.95 0.10 -19.09
CA GLN A 139 -15.01 -0.54 -19.87
C GLN A 139 -15.62 -1.73 -19.13
N SER A 140 -14.77 -2.53 -18.49
CA SER A 140 -15.19 -3.70 -17.73
C SER A 140 -15.38 -3.42 -16.25
N SER A 141 -14.93 -2.25 -15.75
CA SER A 141 -14.84 -1.91 -14.32
C SER A 141 -13.99 -2.90 -13.52
N VAL A 142 -13.00 -3.50 -14.17
CA VAL A 142 -12.11 -4.49 -13.56
C VAL A 142 -10.75 -3.86 -13.21
N LYS A 143 -10.27 -4.12 -12.01
CA LYS A 143 -8.91 -3.75 -11.60
C LYS A 143 -7.91 -4.82 -12.01
N HIS A 144 -6.91 -4.42 -12.77
CA HIS A 144 -5.83 -5.28 -13.23
C HIS A 144 -4.54 -4.99 -12.48
N ALA A 145 -3.91 -6.04 -11.98
CA ALA A 145 -2.57 -5.93 -11.43
C ALA A 145 -1.54 -6.15 -12.54
N LEU A 146 -0.69 -5.17 -12.72
CA LEU A 146 0.49 -5.26 -13.56
C LEU A 146 1.67 -5.67 -12.69
N ILE A 147 2.34 -6.77 -13.02
CA ILE A 147 3.46 -7.29 -12.23
C ILE A 147 4.68 -7.39 -13.15
N SER A 148 5.73 -6.64 -12.82
CA SER A 148 7.01 -6.70 -13.56
C SER A 148 8.12 -6.05 -12.74
N ASN A 149 9.31 -6.62 -12.78
CA ASN A 149 10.47 -5.97 -12.20
C ASN A 149 10.87 -4.69 -12.94
N ASP A 150 10.43 -4.52 -14.18
CA ASP A 150 10.71 -3.29 -14.97
C ASP A 150 9.97 -2.06 -14.42
N ILE A 151 8.91 -2.24 -13.61
CA ILE A 151 8.15 -1.13 -13.01
C ILE A 151 8.55 -0.84 -11.56
N LEU A 152 9.52 -1.58 -11.03
CA LEU A 152 10.07 -1.28 -9.71
C LEU A 152 10.81 0.06 -9.77
N PRO A 153 10.51 1.02 -8.88
CA PRO A 153 11.26 2.28 -8.84
C PRO A 153 12.76 2.05 -8.63
N THR A 154 13.59 2.79 -9.35
CA THR A 154 15.04 2.78 -9.13
C THR A 154 15.41 3.54 -7.87
N VAL A 155 14.61 4.56 -7.53
CA VAL A 155 14.76 5.39 -6.33
C VAL A 155 13.42 5.59 -5.65
N ALA A 156 13.41 5.50 -4.31
CA ALA A 156 12.31 5.93 -3.45
C ALA A 156 12.80 7.08 -2.55
N ILE A 157 12.01 8.15 -2.44
CA ILE A 157 12.33 9.29 -1.57
C ILE A 157 11.24 9.40 -0.50
N LEU A 158 11.62 9.17 0.75
CA LEU A 158 10.76 9.17 1.93
C LEU A 158 11.05 10.42 2.78
N ASP A 159 10.59 11.58 2.33
CA ASP A 159 10.70 12.81 3.09
C ASP A 159 9.41 13.01 3.92
N PRO A 160 9.48 13.07 5.27
CA PRO A 160 8.30 13.19 6.13
C PRO A 160 7.46 14.44 5.83
N LYS A 161 8.05 15.48 5.23
CA LYS A 161 7.34 16.69 4.81
C LYS A 161 6.21 16.39 3.80
N THR A 162 6.34 15.34 3.00
CA THR A 162 5.32 14.95 2.02
C THR A 162 4.02 14.48 2.67
N THR A 163 4.07 14.08 3.94
CA THR A 163 2.91 13.55 4.71
C THR A 163 2.39 14.51 5.78
N GLU A 164 3.01 15.68 5.97
CA GLU A 164 2.64 16.62 7.06
C GLU A 164 1.19 17.11 6.96
N SER A 165 0.69 17.34 5.74
CA SER A 165 -0.65 17.88 5.50
C SER A 165 -1.74 16.81 5.34
N LEU A 166 -1.45 15.55 5.59
CA LEU A 166 -2.44 14.48 5.44
C LEU A 166 -3.59 14.63 6.45
N PRO A 167 -4.85 14.55 5.98
CA PRO A 167 -6.00 14.48 6.87
C PRO A 167 -5.92 13.25 7.80
N PRO A 168 -6.37 13.37 9.08
CA PRO A 168 -6.34 12.25 10.03
C PRO A 168 -7.00 10.97 9.50
N ALA A 169 -8.12 11.07 8.77
CA ALA A 169 -8.78 9.91 8.18
C ALA A 169 -7.89 9.15 7.18
N ILE A 170 -7.06 9.86 6.42
CA ILE A 170 -6.09 9.22 5.51
C ILE A 170 -4.99 8.52 6.32
N VAL A 171 -4.45 9.20 7.36
CA VAL A 171 -3.44 8.61 8.25
C VAL A 171 -3.95 7.33 8.89
N ALA A 172 -5.20 7.33 9.41
CA ALA A 172 -5.81 6.16 10.01
C ALA A 172 -5.94 4.99 9.02
N ASN A 173 -6.55 5.25 7.86
CA ASN A 173 -6.77 4.20 6.85
C ASN A 173 -5.45 3.63 6.34
N THR A 174 -4.50 4.50 5.97
CA THR A 174 -3.21 4.04 5.43
C THR A 174 -2.34 3.37 6.48
N GLY A 175 -2.40 3.82 7.74
CA GLY A 175 -1.67 3.18 8.84
C GLY A 175 -2.19 1.78 9.18
N MET A 176 -3.52 1.58 9.12
CA MET A 176 -4.12 0.24 9.27
C MET A 176 -3.78 -0.67 8.08
N ASP A 177 -3.65 -0.10 6.90
CA ASP A 177 -3.16 -0.82 5.72
C ASP A 177 -1.73 -1.33 5.90
N VAL A 178 -0.84 -0.49 6.45
CA VAL A 178 0.54 -0.88 6.80
C VAL A 178 0.56 -2.04 7.78
N LEU A 179 -0.28 -2.01 8.83
CA LEU A 179 -0.39 -3.10 9.78
C LEU A 179 -0.85 -4.39 9.10
N THR A 180 -1.83 -4.29 8.22
CA THR A 180 -2.35 -5.45 7.47
C THR A 180 -1.29 -6.01 6.53
N HIS A 181 -0.58 -5.16 5.78
CA HIS A 181 0.52 -5.56 4.92
C HIS A 181 1.59 -6.34 5.69
N SER A 182 2.02 -5.81 6.84
CA SER A 182 3.07 -6.46 7.64
C SER A 182 2.59 -7.80 8.21
N LEU A 183 1.36 -7.87 8.71
CA LEU A 183 0.77 -9.09 9.26
C LEU A 183 0.58 -10.17 8.19
N GLU A 184 0.00 -9.82 7.04
CA GLU A 184 -0.16 -10.81 5.97
C GLU A 184 1.17 -11.27 5.40
N ALA A 185 2.12 -10.36 5.17
CA ALA A 185 3.46 -10.73 4.72
C ALA A 185 4.16 -11.70 5.68
N TYR A 186 4.00 -11.48 7.00
CA TYR A 186 4.62 -12.31 8.03
C TYR A 186 4.12 -13.75 8.01
N VAL A 187 2.83 -13.95 7.74
CA VAL A 187 2.23 -15.30 7.74
C VAL A 187 2.08 -15.89 6.33
N ALA A 188 2.34 -15.15 5.26
CA ALA A 188 2.15 -15.60 3.89
C ALA A 188 2.95 -16.88 3.57
N LYS A 189 2.48 -17.67 2.61
CA LYS A 189 3.20 -18.86 2.13
C LYS A 189 4.61 -18.58 1.61
N GLY A 190 4.88 -17.37 1.11
CA GLY A 190 6.17 -16.91 0.63
C GLY A 190 7.08 -16.29 1.71
N ALA A 191 6.61 -16.22 2.97
CA ALA A 191 7.34 -15.64 4.08
C ALA A 191 8.68 -16.34 4.35
N ASN A 192 9.67 -15.58 4.73
CA ASN A 192 11.02 -16.04 5.06
C ASN A 192 11.68 -15.06 6.03
N ASP A 193 12.81 -15.44 6.63
CA ASP A 193 13.50 -14.64 7.67
C ASP A 193 13.75 -13.18 7.25
N PHE A 194 13.98 -12.91 5.97
CA PHE A 194 14.21 -11.55 5.47
C PHE A 194 12.91 -10.75 5.45
N SER A 195 11.83 -11.29 4.88
CA SER A 195 10.51 -10.64 4.89
C SER A 195 9.96 -10.51 6.29
N ASP A 196 10.19 -11.50 7.15
CA ASP A 196 9.73 -11.52 8.54
C ASP A 196 10.37 -10.39 9.35
N ALA A 197 11.69 -10.18 9.22
CA ALA A 197 12.39 -9.07 9.88
C ALA A 197 11.85 -7.68 9.46
N LEU A 198 11.51 -7.51 8.17
CA LEU A 198 10.92 -6.27 7.66
C LEU A 198 9.49 -6.07 8.19
N ALA A 199 8.68 -7.14 8.21
CA ALA A 199 7.31 -7.12 8.70
C ALA A 199 7.26 -6.86 10.22
N GLU A 200 8.13 -7.52 11.02
CA GLU A 200 8.27 -7.30 12.46
C GLU A 200 8.59 -5.83 12.75
N LYS A 201 9.59 -5.28 12.06
CA LYS A 201 9.97 -3.88 12.26
C LYS A 201 8.89 -2.90 11.83
N SER A 202 8.20 -3.17 10.74
CA SER A 202 7.04 -2.38 10.31
C SER A 202 5.95 -2.37 11.39
N GLY A 203 5.55 -3.55 11.88
CA GLY A 203 4.53 -3.68 12.92
C GLY A 203 4.90 -2.98 14.24
N GLU A 204 6.15 -3.11 14.69
CA GLU A 204 6.68 -2.38 15.86
C GLU A 204 6.48 -0.86 15.71
N LEU A 205 6.83 -0.32 14.53
CA LEU A 205 6.69 1.11 14.26
C LEU A 205 5.22 1.54 14.24
N VAL A 206 4.33 0.73 13.66
CA VAL A 206 2.88 1.00 13.68
C VAL A 206 2.35 1.04 15.10
N VAL A 207 2.66 0.03 15.92
CA VAL A 207 2.21 -0.04 17.32
C VAL A 207 2.64 1.20 18.10
N LYS A 208 3.85 1.68 17.85
CA LYS A 208 4.44 2.78 18.61
C LYS A 208 4.00 4.17 18.11
N TYR A 209 3.77 4.34 16.82
CA TYR A 209 3.69 5.68 16.24
C TYR A 209 2.37 6.01 15.52
N LEU A 210 1.55 5.02 15.12
CA LEU A 210 0.34 5.30 14.32
C LEU A 210 -0.62 6.24 15.04
N LEU A 211 -0.89 5.99 16.31
CA LEU A 211 -1.84 6.81 17.07
C LEU A 211 -1.32 8.23 17.28
N SER A 212 -0.02 8.43 17.49
CA SER A 212 0.58 9.76 17.57
C SER A 212 0.52 10.48 16.23
N ALA A 213 0.86 9.82 15.13
CA ALA A 213 0.76 10.38 13.79
C ALA A 213 -0.68 10.80 13.41
N TYR A 214 -1.69 10.05 13.92
CA TYR A 214 -3.11 10.37 13.73
C TYR A 214 -3.57 11.56 14.57
N LYS A 215 -3.21 11.58 15.88
CA LYS A 215 -3.69 12.59 16.85
C LYS A 215 -2.94 13.92 16.74
N ASN A 216 -1.70 13.90 16.29
CA ASN A 216 -0.84 15.07 16.24
C ASN A 216 -0.21 15.27 14.86
N ALA A 217 -0.76 16.21 14.11
CA ALA A 217 -0.27 16.55 12.77
C ALA A 217 1.18 17.09 12.79
N ASP A 218 1.63 17.64 13.92
CA ASP A 218 2.96 18.24 14.08
C ASP A 218 4.02 17.26 14.60
N ASP A 219 3.63 16.00 14.92
CA ASP A 219 4.60 14.97 15.32
C ASP A 219 5.38 14.43 14.11
N LYS A 220 6.42 15.18 13.75
CA LYS A 220 7.30 14.83 12.62
C LYS A 220 7.97 13.48 12.80
N VAL A 221 8.29 13.10 14.04
CA VAL A 221 8.93 11.81 14.34
C VAL A 221 7.93 10.68 14.03
N ALA A 222 6.70 10.78 14.53
CA ALA A 222 5.68 9.77 14.25
C ALA A 222 5.40 9.63 12.74
N LYS A 223 5.32 10.75 12.02
CA LYS A 223 5.14 10.73 10.56
C LYS A 223 6.31 10.09 9.81
N GLU A 224 7.55 10.43 10.18
CA GLU A 224 8.74 9.79 9.62
C GLU A 224 8.72 8.28 9.87
N LYS A 225 8.40 7.86 11.10
CA LYS A 225 8.37 6.43 11.47
C LYS A 225 7.25 5.68 10.77
N MET A 226 6.07 6.30 10.59
CA MET A 226 5.00 5.69 9.80
C MET A 226 5.35 5.61 8.31
N HIS A 227 6.06 6.58 7.77
CA HIS A 227 6.55 6.54 6.39
C HIS A 227 7.54 5.39 6.18
N MET A 228 8.47 5.20 7.13
CA MET A 228 9.38 4.07 7.14
C MET A 228 8.64 2.74 7.34
N ALA A 229 7.63 2.68 8.22
CA ALA A 229 6.82 1.47 8.43
C ALA A 229 6.13 1.02 7.14
N SER A 230 5.55 1.96 6.38
CA SER A 230 4.94 1.70 5.08
C SER A 230 5.94 1.10 4.08
N ASN A 231 7.13 1.67 4.00
CA ASN A 231 8.20 1.19 3.13
C ASN A 231 8.66 -0.22 3.50
N LEU A 232 8.86 -0.49 4.80
CA LEU A 232 9.25 -1.81 5.30
C LEU A 232 8.17 -2.86 5.00
N ALA A 233 6.88 -2.53 5.24
CA ALA A 233 5.77 -3.41 4.89
C ALA A 233 5.72 -3.67 3.38
N GLY A 234 5.93 -2.63 2.56
CA GLY A 234 6.00 -2.72 1.10
C GLY A 234 7.04 -3.73 0.64
N ASN A 235 8.25 -3.64 1.18
CA ASN A 235 9.33 -4.59 0.91
C ASN A 235 8.98 -6.00 1.40
N ALA A 236 8.38 -6.13 2.59
CA ALA A 236 8.00 -7.42 3.15
C ALA A 236 7.00 -8.15 2.25
N PHE A 237 5.88 -7.50 1.89
CA PHE A 237 4.87 -8.17 1.07
C PHE A 237 5.28 -8.30 -0.41
N ASN A 238 6.16 -7.45 -0.92
CA ASN A 238 6.70 -7.63 -2.27
C ASN A 238 7.53 -8.92 -2.39
N ILE A 239 8.11 -9.40 -1.27
CA ILE A 239 8.86 -10.64 -1.18
C ILE A 239 7.95 -11.81 -0.84
N ALA A 240 7.12 -11.68 0.20
CA ALA A 240 6.34 -12.78 0.79
C ALA A 240 4.97 -12.98 0.13
N GLY A 241 4.42 -11.95 -0.48
CA GLY A 241 3.03 -11.90 -0.92
C GLY A 241 2.07 -11.46 0.18
N LEU A 242 0.79 -11.47 -0.15
CA LEU A 242 -0.34 -11.14 0.72
C LEU A 242 -1.29 -12.34 0.79
N GLY A 243 -2.48 -12.17 1.36
CA GLY A 243 -3.42 -13.26 1.58
C GLY A 243 -4.89 -12.87 1.40
N VAL A 244 -5.75 -13.57 2.13
CA VAL A 244 -7.20 -13.46 2.01
C VAL A 244 -7.75 -12.11 2.50
N ASN A 245 -7.07 -11.45 3.45
CA ASN A 245 -7.50 -10.14 3.92
C ASN A 245 -7.57 -9.13 2.77
N HIS A 246 -6.47 -8.97 2.04
CA HIS A 246 -6.43 -8.13 0.85
C HIS A 246 -7.38 -8.62 -0.25
N SER A 247 -7.49 -9.94 -0.45
CA SER A 247 -8.37 -10.49 -1.48
C SER A 247 -9.84 -10.13 -1.25
N ILE A 248 -10.32 -10.14 0.00
CA ILE A 248 -11.68 -9.70 0.34
C ILE A 248 -11.78 -8.17 0.33
N ALA A 249 -10.76 -7.45 0.84
CA ALA A 249 -10.75 -5.99 0.86
C ALA A 249 -10.86 -5.38 -0.55
N HIS A 250 -10.23 -5.99 -1.56
CA HIS A 250 -10.39 -5.59 -2.96
C HIS A 250 -11.84 -5.63 -3.42
N GLN A 251 -12.60 -6.63 -2.99
CA GLN A 251 -14.02 -6.76 -3.35
C GLN A 251 -14.87 -5.71 -2.64
N LEU A 252 -14.63 -5.48 -1.34
CA LEU A 252 -15.32 -4.43 -0.59
C LEU A 252 -15.06 -3.03 -1.16
N GLY A 253 -13.83 -2.76 -1.56
CA GLY A 253 -13.47 -1.52 -2.24
C GLY A 253 -14.13 -1.39 -3.62
N GLY A 254 -14.19 -2.47 -4.40
CA GLY A 254 -14.78 -2.48 -5.73
C GLY A 254 -16.31 -2.34 -5.73
N VAL A 255 -17.00 -2.99 -4.80
CA VAL A 255 -18.47 -3.02 -4.73
C VAL A 255 -19.03 -1.82 -3.95
N TYR A 256 -18.42 -1.50 -2.80
CA TYR A 256 -18.96 -0.53 -1.85
C TYR A 256 -18.15 0.76 -1.76
N HIS A 257 -17.07 0.88 -2.52
CA HIS A 257 -16.17 2.04 -2.50
C HIS A 257 -15.61 2.36 -1.09
N ILE A 258 -15.49 1.33 -0.24
CA ILE A 258 -14.85 1.46 1.07
C ILE A 258 -13.36 1.73 0.84
N ALA A 259 -12.80 2.70 1.57
CA ALA A 259 -11.36 2.99 1.50
C ALA A 259 -10.54 1.73 1.79
N HIS A 260 -9.53 1.46 0.98
CA HIS A 260 -8.78 0.20 0.97
C HIS A 260 -8.26 -0.20 2.37
N GLY A 261 -7.58 0.72 3.06
CA GLY A 261 -7.06 0.45 4.40
C GLY A 261 -8.15 0.25 5.46
N LEU A 262 -9.32 0.90 5.29
CA LEU A 262 -10.49 0.64 6.15
C LEU A 262 -11.06 -0.76 5.92
N ALA A 263 -11.20 -1.18 4.66
CA ALA A 263 -11.66 -2.52 4.33
C ALA A 263 -10.73 -3.58 4.92
N ASN A 264 -9.41 -3.36 4.80
CA ASN A 264 -8.40 -4.22 5.42
C ASN A 264 -8.54 -4.27 6.96
N ALA A 265 -8.72 -3.11 7.61
CA ALA A 265 -8.86 -3.02 9.07
C ALA A 265 -10.09 -3.77 9.60
N ILE A 266 -11.24 -3.63 8.94
CA ILE A 266 -12.49 -4.30 9.31
C ILE A 266 -12.36 -5.84 9.26
N LEU A 267 -11.64 -6.35 8.27
CA LEU A 267 -11.43 -7.78 8.05
C LEU A 267 -10.40 -8.41 8.99
N LEU A 268 -9.44 -7.63 9.46
CA LEU A 268 -8.19 -8.12 10.00
C LEU A 268 -8.36 -9.11 11.17
N CYS A 269 -9.24 -8.82 12.14
CA CYS A 269 -9.46 -9.70 13.28
C CYS A 269 -10.11 -11.04 12.88
N GLU A 270 -11.04 -11.02 11.93
CA GLU A 270 -11.74 -12.21 11.47
C GLU A 270 -10.83 -13.11 10.62
N VAL A 271 -9.94 -12.50 9.86
CA VAL A 271 -8.92 -13.24 9.09
C VAL A 271 -7.86 -13.85 10.01
N ILE A 272 -7.43 -13.13 11.05
CA ILE A 272 -6.54 -13.71 12.08
C ILE A 272 -7.18 -14.94 12.71
N ASP A 273 -8.49 -14.88 13.08
CA ASP A 273 -9.19 -16.03 13.66
C ASP A 273 -9.26 -17.21 12.69
N PHE A 274 -9.63 -16.93 11.43
CA PHE A 274 -9.67 -17.96 10.39
C PHE A 274 -8.32 -18.63 10.20
N ASN A 275 -7.26 -17.86 9.98
CA ASN A 275 -5.93 -18.40 9.73
C ASN A 275 -5.32 -19.10 10.96
N SER A 276 -5.70 -18.70 12.19
CA SER A 276 -5.21 -19.30 13.44
C SER A 276 -5.75 -20.70 13.72
N GLU A 277 -6.68 -21.21 12.92
CA GLU A 277 -7.07 -22.64 12.98
C GLU A 277 -5.97 -23.56 12.43
N ASP A 278 -5.05 -23.04 11.60
CA ASP A 278 -3.79 -23.71 11.29
C ASP A 278 -2.77 -23.49 12.39
N SER A 279 -2.24 -24.56 12.99
CA SER A 279 -1.35 -24.48 14.16
C SER A 279 -0.07 -23.67 13.90
N LYS A 280 0.54 -23.83 12.73
CA LYS A 280 1.77 -23.13 12.36
C LYS A 280 1.52 -21.63 12.17
N THR A 281 0.42 -21.29 11.54
CA THR A 281 0.02 -19.90 11.35
C THR A 281 -0.34 -19.25 12.69
N LYS A 282 -0.99 -20.00 13.59
CA LYS A 282 -1.26 -19.57 14.96
C LYS A 282 0.02 -19.21 15.71
N GLU A 283 1.03 -20.09 15.67
CA GLU A 283 2.35 -19.84 16.26
C GLU A 283 3.00 -18.56 15.68
N LYS A 284 2.94 -18.37 14.36
CA LYS A 284 3.47 -17.16 13.70
C LYS A 284 2.75 -15.88 14.15
N TYR A 285 1.41 -15.87 14.24
CA TYR A 285 0.69 -14.69 14.77
C TYR A 285 1.06 -14.39 16.21
N ALA A 286 1.19 -15.41 17.05
CA ALA A 286 1.60 -15.23 18.44
C ALA A 286 3.02 -14.70 18.55
N GLU A 287 3.95 -15.23 17.75
CA GLU A 287 5.32 -14.74 17.69
C GLU A 287 5.37 -13.29 17.20
N TYR A 288 4.65 -12.95 16.13
CA TYR A 288 4.54 -11.58 15.63
C TYR A 288 4.09 -10.63 16.75
N SER A 289 3.01 -10.99 17.48
CA SER A 289 2.50 -10.19 18.58
C SER A 289 3.57 -9.92 19.67
N ARG A 290 4.40 -10.93 20.00
CA ARG A 290 5.52 -10.78 20.92
C ARG A 290 6.62 -9.88 20.36
N LYS A 291 6.97 -10.05 19.09
CA LYS A 291 8.03 -9.30 18.40
C LYS A 291 7.72 -7.81 18.26
N ILE A 292 6.47 -7.47 17.99
CA ILE A 292 6.05 -6.07 17.88
C ILE A 292 5.72 -5.41 19.22
N GLY A 293 5.89 -6.13 20.34
CA GLY A 293 5.78 -5.59 21.71
C GLY A 293 4.36 -5.54 22.28
N LEU A 294 3.41 -6.29 21.70
CA LEU A 294 2.04 -6.37 22.22
C LEU A 294 1.85 -7.49 23.26
N ALA A 295 2.64 -8.54 23.15
CA ALA A 295 2.58 -9.68 24.06
C ALA A 295 3.95 -9.92 24.73
N GLU A 296 3.92 -10.49 25.93
CA GLU A 296 5.11 -10.86 26.66
C GLU A 296 5.69 -12.19 26.13
N LYS A 297 7.01 -12.39 26.31
CA LYS A 297 7.69 -13.60 25.85
C LYS A 297 7.05 -14.90 26.38
N ASN A 298 6.50 -14.86 27.60
CA ASN A 298 5.93 -16.01 28.29
C ASN A 298 4.40 -16.14 28.12
N ASP A 299 3.76 -15.23 27.41
CA ASP A 299 2.32 -15.39 27.09
C ASP A 299 2.12 -16.65 26.26
N CYS A 300 1.04 -17.38 26.50
CA CYS A 300 0.66 -18.46 25.60
C CYS A 300 0.22 -17.90 24.22
N ASP A 301 0.21 -18.73 23.20
CA ASP A 301 -0.16 -18.26 21.85
C ASP A 301 -1.57 -17.68 21.79
N CYS A 302 -2.50 -18.23 22.55
CA CYS A 302 -3.87 -17.71 22.62
C CYS A 302 -3.90 -16.30 23.22
N ASP A 303 -3.15 -16.06 24.29
CA ASP A 303 -3.07 -14.74 24.94
C ASP A 303 -2.35 -13.73 24.05
N ALA A 304 -1.28 -14.14 23.38
CA ALA A 304 -0.54 -13.28 22.46
C ALA A 304 -1.42 -12.83 21.27
N ILE A 305 -2.19 -13.74 20.67
CA ILE A 305 -3.13 -13.43 19.58
C ILE A 305 -4.30 -12.57 20.10
N TYR A 306 -4.81 -12.86 21.30
CA TYR A 306 -5.84 -12.04 21.92
C TYR A 306 -5.37 -10.59 22.09
N LYS A 307 -4.16 -10.37 22.59
CA LYS A 307 -3.56 -9.03 22.75
C LYS A 307 -3.36 -8.32 21.40
N LEU A 308 -2.96 -9.03 20.36
CA LEU A 308 -2.87 -8.49 19.00
C LEU A 308 -4.24 -7.99 18.51
N LYS A 309 -5.27 -8.81 18.63
CA LYS A 309 -6.64 -8.44 18.22
C LYS A 309 -7.21 -7.31 19.08
N LEU A 310 -6.90 -7.30 20.37
CA LEU A 310 -7.29 -6.22 21.28
C LEU A 310 -6.66 -4.90 20.86
N PHE A 311 -5.36 -4.90 20.50
CA PHE A 311 -4.69 -3.72 19.96
C PHE A 311 -5.37 -3.21 18.68
N ILE A 312 -5.65 -4.10 17.72
CA ILE A 312 -6.32 -3.74 16.47
C ILE A 312 -7.67 -3.06 16.74
N ARG A 313 -8.50 -3.64 17.62
CA ARG A 313 -9.82 -3.08 17.96
C ARG A 313 -9.72 -1.74 18.69
N ASN A 314 -8.78 -1.62 19.62
CA ASN A 314 -8.57 -0.39 20.39
C ASN A 314 -8.05 0.75 19.51
N ILE A 315 -7.07 0.49 18.63
CA ILE A 315 -6.54 1.54 17.77
C ILE A 315 -7.56 2.00 16.73
N MET A 316 -8.41 1.10 16.22
CA MET A 316 -9.54 1.48 15.35
C MET A 316 -10.53 2.38 16.11
N GLU A 317 -10.84 2.07 17.36
CA GLU A 317 -11.71 2.90 18.21
C GLU A 317 -11.10 4.27 18.48
N GLU A 318 -9.83 4.34 18.88
CA GLU A 318 -9.09 5.58 19.14
C GLU A 318 -8.98 6.48 17.90
N MET A 319 -9.02 5.90 16.71
CA MET A 319 -9.02 6.62 15.43
C MET A 319 -10.42 6.82 14.85
N ASN A 320 -11.48 6.48 15.58
CA ASN A 320 -12.87 6.59 15.15
C ASN A 320 -13.17 5.86 13.82
N LEU A 321 -12.51 4.72 13.58
CA LEU A 321 -12.76 3.91 12.40
C LEU A 321 -13.98 3.00 12.61
N PRO A 322 -14.83 2.79 11.57
CA PRO A 322 -15.87 1.78 11.58
C PRO A 322 -15.31 0.38 11.88
N LYS A 323 -15.99 -0.39 12.73
CA LYS A 323 -15.57 -1.74 13.11
C LYS A 323 -16.22 -2.84 12.26
N ASN A 324 -17.24 -2.48 11.50
CA ASN A 324 -17.95 -3.35 10.56
C ASN A 324 -18.51 -2.53 9.39
N ILE A 325 -19.00 -3.21 8.36
CA ILE A 325 -19.47 -2.56 7.14
C ILE A 325 -20.73 -1.73 7.38
N SER A 326 -21.62 -2.17 8.28
CA SER A 326 -22.87 -1.46 8.58
C SER A 326 -22.66 -0.09 9.24
N GLN A 327 -21.46 0.15 9.80
CA GLN A 327 -21.06 1.44 10.35
C GLN A 327 -20.42 2.38 9.30
N CYS A 328 -20.17 1.91 8.10
CA CYS A 328 -19.64 2.73 7.02
C CYS A 328 -20.77 3.59 6.42
N GLY A 329 -20.82 4.87 6.77
CA GLY A 329 -21.96 5.77 6.57
C GLY A 329 -22.43 6.03 5.13
N ASN A 330 -21.71 5.56 4.10
CA ASN A 330 -22.02 5.76 2.68
C ASN A 330 -22.20 4.44 1.92
N VAL A 331 -22.46 3.33 2.61
CA VAL A 331 -22.56 2.01 2.00
C VAL A 331 -24.03 1.60 1.90
N ASP A 332 -24.50 1.35 0.66
CA ASP A 332 -25.82 0.77 0.43
C ASP A 332 -25.75 -0.75 0.52
N LEU A 333 -26.17 -1.30 1.66
CA LEU A 333 -26.20 -2.75 1.93
C LEU A 333 -27.47 -3.45 1.47
N SER A 334 -28.36 -2.78 0.74
CA SER A 334 -29.64 -3.37 0.30
C SER A 334 -29.48 -4.64 -0.53
N LYS A 335 -28.34 -4.77 -1.23
CA LYS A 335 -27.99 -5.93 -2.05
C LYS A 335 -26.99 -6.90 -1.41
N TRP A 336 -26.63 -6.69 -0.15
CA TRP A 336 -25.62 -7.49 0.57
C TRP A 336 -25.81 -9.00 0.38
N LYS A 337 -27.07 -9.46 0.53
CA LYS A 337 -27.38 -10.91 0.40
C LYS A 337 -26.98 -11.53 -0.93
N LEU A 338 -26.97 -10.74 -2.02
CA LEU A 338 -26.55 -11.20 -3.35
C LEU A 338 -25.07 -10.92 -3.59
N GLU A 339 -24.62 -9.73 -3.24
CA GLU A 339 -23.27 -9.24 -3.55
C GLU A 339 -22.19 -10.03 -2.81
N LYS A 340 -22.47 -10.53 -1.59
CA LYS A 340 -21.51 -11.38 -0.87
C LYS A 340 -21.13 -12.66 -1.63
N PHE A 341 -22.04 -13.25 -2.41
CA PHE A 341 -21.72 -14.42 -3.24
C PHE A 341 -20.85 -14.02 -4.45
N ILE A 342 -21.11 -12.86 -5.04
CA ILE A 342 -20.31 -12.33 -6.14
C ILE A 342 -18.90 -12.00 -5.63
N MET A 343 -18.80 -11.30 -4.49
CA MET A 343 -17.53 -11.01 -3.85
C MET A 343 -16.76 -12.28 -3.50
N THR A 344 -17.42 -13.31 -2.98
CA THR A 344 -16.80 -14.62 -2.70
C THR A 344 -16.19 -15.22 -3.96
N ALA A 345 -16.96 -15.30 -5.05
CA ALA A 345 -16.50 -15.87 -6.32
C ALA A 345 -15.32 -15.07 -6.92
N ASN A 346 -15.30 -13.74 -6.73
CA ASN A 346 -14.21 -12.89 -7.16
C ASN A 346 -12.99 -13.01 -6.25
N THR A 347 -13.17 -13.10 -4.94
CA THR A 347 -12.09 -13.34 -3.97
C THR A 347 -11.33 -14.62 -4.30
N MET A 348 -12.03 -15.70 -4.70
CA MET A 348 -11.40 -16.96 -5.10
C MET A 348 -10.48 -16.85 -6.34
N LYS A 349 -10.60 -15.77 -7.10
CA LYS A 349 -9.78 -15.48 -8.29
C LYS A 349 -8.75 -14.38 -8.02
N ASP A 350 -8.76 -13.79 -6.82
CA ASP A 350 -7.88 -12.69 -6.50
C ASP A 350 -6.43 -13.16 -6.40
N ARG A 351 -5.52 -12.32 -6.88
CA ARG A 351 -4.08 -12.60 -6.97
C ARG A 351 -3.37 -12.77 -5.63
N CYS A 352 -3.91 -12.18 -4.56
CA CYS A 352 -3.33 -12.25 -3.23
C CYS A 352 -3.66 -13.57 -2.55
N LEU A 353 -4.78 -14.19 -2.91
CA LEU A 353 -5.29 -15.39 -2.28
C LEU A 353 -4.31 -16.58 -2.25
N PRO A 354 -3.55 -16.89 -3.31
CA PRO A 354 -2.59 -17.98 -3.29
C PRO A 354 -1.51 -17.87 -2.21
N GLY A 355 -1.22 -16.64 -1.74
CA GLY A 355 -0.26 -16.36 -0.67
C GLY A 355 -0.82 -16.63 0.73
N ASN A 356 -2.14 -16.81 0.89
CA ASN A 356 -2.72 -17.06 2.22
C ASN A 356 -2.15 -18.34 2.85
N PRO A 357 -1.75 -18.31 4.15
CA PRO A 357 -1.09 -19.46 4.79
C PRO A 357 -1.98 -20.69 4.87
N ARG A 358 -3.27 -20.51 5.12
CA ARG A 358 -4.28 -21.56 5.20
C ARG A 358 -5.09 -21.60 3.91
N ASP A 359 -5.37 -22.80 3.41
CA ASP A 359 -6.29 -22.96 2.28
C ASP A 359 -7.71 -22.55 2.67
N ILE A 360 -8.39 -21.85 1.76
CA ILE A 360 -9.70 -21.26 1.99
C ILE A 360 -10.70 -21.75 0.94
N LYS A 361 -11.97 -21.86 1.32
CA LYS A 361 -13.10 -22.24 0.47
C LYS A 361 -14.15 -21.14 0.47
N ASP A 362 -15.04 -21.18 -0.51
CA ASP A 362 -16.16 -20.22 -0.64
C ASP A 362 -16.93 -20.03 0.67
N LYS A 363 -17.22 -21.14 1.39
CA LYS A 363 -17.93 -21.08 2.67
C LYS A 363 -17.20 -20.29 3.73
N ASP A 364 -15.87 -20.37 3.76
CA ASP A 364 -15.04 -19.69 4.75
C ASP A 364 -15.04 -18.17 4.48
N ILE A 365 -15.00 -17.77 3.19
CA ILE A 365 -15.12 -16.36 2.79
C ILE A 365 -16.50 -15.81 3.16
N LEU A 366 -17.57 -16.59 2.90
CA LEU A 366 -18.93 -16.21 3.29
C LEU A 366 -19.05 -16.01 4.80
N GLU A 367 -18.45 -16.88 5.61
CA GLU A 367 -18.44 -16.76 7.08
C GLU A 367 -17.71 -15.49 7.54
N ILE A 368 -16.56 -15.17 6.93
CA ILE A 368 -15.82 -13.93 7.21
C ILE A 368 -16.68 -12.72 6.86
N LEU A 369 -17.31 -12.71 5.67
CA LEU A 369 -18.18 -11.62 5.23
C LEU A 369 -19.39 -11.43 6.14
N GLU A 370 -20.00 -12.50 6.66
CA GLU A 370 -21.12 -12.40 7.62
C GLU A 370 -20.70 -11.79 8.96
N LYS A 371 -19.48 -12.05 9.42
CA LYS A 371 -18.97 -11.53 10.71
C LYS A 371 -18.64 -10.05 10.68
N ILE A 372 -18.34 -9.51 9.51
CA ILE A 372 -18.01 -8.09 9.34
C ILE A 372 -19.22 -7.22 8.95
N TYR A 373 -20.39 -7.83 8.76
CA TYR A 373 -21.67 -7.14 8.48
C TYR A 373 -22.21 -6.45 9.74
#